data_5b92e0d34572610e6c6f3299b6a58061
#
_entry.id   5b92e0d34572610e6c6f3299b6a58061
#
_cell.length_a   1.000
_cell.length_b   1.000
_cell.length_c   1.000
_cell.angle_alpha   90.00
_cell.angle_beta   90.00
_cell.angle_gamma   90.00
#
_symmetry.space_group_name_H-M   'P 1'
#
loop_
_entity.id
_entity.type
_entity.pdbx_description
1 polymer ?
#
loop_
_entity_poly.entity_id
_entity_poly.type
_entity_poly.pdbx_seq_one_letter_code
_entity_poly.pdbx_strand_id
1 'polypeptide(L)'
;MNLNKISLKGLLILPVMAMLAVAQTMSAQDKPAADPPTTAVNFNDVADQALQAMKQRAEELHIKGVAVVAYSEGDTVQAWTSKMVVVGHLSGPPSKNDPNGTNLLGIAYTKASEMADTLKDSGSHVRPPKTGEYGWQGGVVTKGKTGILIAAFSGGPSEDDLKVSKAGLAILAGQL
;
A
#
# COMPACT_ATOMS: atom_id res chain seq x y z
N MET A 1 -74.73 -13.38 -10.15
CA MET A 1 -75.57 -14.38 -9.48
C MET A 1 -75.01 -14.69 -8.12
N ASN A 2 -75.75 -14.31 -7.09
CA ASN A 2 -75.74 -14.69 -5.67
C ASN A 2 -74.45 -14.44 -4.88
N LEU A 3 -74.40 -13.43 -4.03
CA LEU A 3 -74.93 -13.25 -2.66
C LEU A 3 -74.68 -14.43 -1.71
N ASN A 4 -73.86 -14.19 -0.71
CA ASN A 4 -74.32 -14.29 0.68
C ASN A 4 -73.50 -13.60 1.69
N LYS A 5 -74.08 -12.67 2.42
CA LYS A 5 -73.74 -12.07 3.70
C LYS A 5 -73.84 -13.11 4.80
N ILE A 6 -72.95 -13.10 5.75
CA ILE A 6 -73.29 -13.39 7.15
C ILE A 6 -72.49 -12.50 8.05
N SER A 7 -73.18 -11.71 8.80
CA SER A 7 -72.77 -10.92 9.97
C SER A 7 -72.84 -11.78 11.20
N LEU A 8 -71.88 -11.70 12.12
CA LEU A 8 -72.16 -11.96 13.51
C LEU A 8 -71.28 -11.13 14.43
N LYS A 9 -71.96 -10.40 15.30
CA LYS A 9 -71.51 -9.61 16.41
C LYS A 9 -71.08 -10.56 17.57
N GLY A 10 -70.11 -10.20 18.35
CA GLY A 10 -69.82 -10.88 19.60
C GLY A 10 -68.57 -10.32 20.27
N LEU A 11 -68.81 -9.38 21.10
CA LEU A 11 -68.62 -9.32 22.56
C LEU A 11 -67.17 -9.14 23.07
N LEU A 12 -66.98 -7.96 23.57
CA LEU A 12 -65.91 -7.40 24.35
C LEU A 12 -65.70 -8.20 25.65
N ILE A 13 -64.49 -8.72 25.91
CA ILE A 13 -64.00 -9.01 27.25
C ILE A 13 -62.54 -8.56 27.34
N LEU A 14 -62.28 -7.49 28.08
CA LEU A 14 -60.95 -7.10 28.58
C LEU A 14 -60.61 -7.95 29.82
N PRO A 15 -59.39 -8.43 29.93
CA PRO A 15 -58.77 -8.62 31.23
C PRO A 15 -57.68 -7.56 31.39
N VAL A 16 -57.85 -6.78 32.45
CA VAL A 16 -56.83 -5.96 33.09
C VAL A 16 -55.72 -6.89 33.59
N MET A 17 -54.59 -6.87 32.95
CA MET A 17 -53.37 -7.48 33.47
C MET A 17 -52.48 -6.40 34.11
N ALA A 18 -52.29 -6.53 35.41
CA ALA A 18 -51.43 -5.74 36.23
C ALA A 18 -49.94 -5.87 35.72
N MET A 19 -49.38 -4.77 35.30
CA MET A 19 -47.94 -4.71 35.03
C MET A 19 -47.16 -4.73 36.35
N LEU A 20 -46.55 -5.85 36.64
CA LEU A 20 -45.48 -5.93 37.63
C LEU A 20 -44.18 -5.39 36.98
N ALA A 21 -43.79 -4.18 37.36
CA ALA A 21 -42.48 -3.60 36.96
C ALA A 21 -41.39 -4.30 37.75
N VAL A 22 -40.71 -5.27 37.10
CA VAL A 22 -39.44 -5.80 37.57
C VAL A 22 -38.36 -4.82 37.20
N ALA A 23 -37.88 -4.03 38.17
CA ALA A 23 -36.68 -3.23 38.00
C ALA A 23 -35.47 -4.19 37.90
N GLN A 24 -35.01 -4.43 36.69
CA GLN A 24 -33.72 -5.09 36.46
C GLN A 24 -32.63 -4.06 36.72
N THR A 25 -31.95 -4.21 37.87
CA THR A 25 -30.68 -3.56 38.14
C THR A 25 -29.66 -4.11 37.14
N MET A 26 -29.38 -3.35 36.05
CA MET A 26 -28.26 -3.63 35.18
C MET A 26 -26.97 -3.44 36.00
N SER A 27 -26.37 -4.56 36.39
CA SER A 27 -25.00 -4.57 36.84
C SER A 27 -24.14 -4.01 35.74
N ALA A 28 -23.45 -2.90 35.99
CA ALA A 28 -22.42 -2.40 35.10
C ALA A 28 -21.32 -3.47 35.04
N GLN A 29 -21.32 -4.28 33.96
CA GLN A 29 -20.20 -5.13 33.65
C GLN A 29 -19.02 -4.20 33.37
N ASP A 30 -17.99 -4.26 34.18
CA ASP A 30 -16.70 -3.68 33.95
C ASP A 30 -16.21 -4.17 32.56
N LYS A 31 -16.39 -3.33 31.54
CA LYS A 31 -15.78 -3.55 30.21
C LYS A 31 -14.28 -3.54 30.44
N PRO A 32 -13.55 -4.61 30.12
CA PRO A 32 -12.09 -4.57 30.18
C PRO A 32 -11.61 -3.30 29.49
N ALA A 33 -10.73 -2.55 30.16
CA ALA A 33 -10.09 -1.40 29.54
C ALA A 33 -9.48 -1.88 28.19
N ALA A 34 -9.93 -1.27 27.11
CA ALA A 34 -9.32 -1.56 25.79
C ALA A 34 -7.84 -1.24 25.91
N ASP A 35 -6.98 -2.17 25.52
CA ASP A 35 -5.56 -1.91 25.41
C ASP A 35 -5.37 -0.60 24.64
N PRO A 36 -4.39 0.24 25.04
CA PRO A 36 -4.12 1.47 24.31
C PRO A 36 -3.89 1.10 22.85
N PRO A 37 -4.47 1.84 21.88
CA PRO A 37 -4.34 1.49 20.47
C PRO A 37 -2.84 1.41 20.17
N THR A 38 -2.36 0.22 19.84
CA THR A 38 -1.04 0.05 19.23
C THR A 38 -1.08 0.93 18.00
N THR A 39 -0.31 2.01 17.99
CA THR A 39 -0.28 2.94 16.86
C THR A 39 0.17 2.12 15.65
N ALA A 40 -0.77 1.73 14.80
CA ALA A 40 -0.44 1.01 13.57
C ALA A 40 0.54 1.86 12.79
N VAL A 41 1.68 1.29 12.45
CA VAL A 41 2.73 2.00 11.70
C VAL A 41 2.13 2.44 10.37
N ASN A 42 2.09 3.75 10.13
CA ASN A 42 1.53 4.30 8.92
C ASN A 42 2.57 4.24 7.79
N PHE A 43 2.21 3.60 6.67
CA PHE A 43 3.07 3.55 5.50
C PHE A 43 3.60 4.93 5.08
N ASN A 44 2.78 5.98 5.15
CA ASN A 44 3.22 7.31 4.72
C ASN A 44 4.42 7.84 5.51
N ASP A 45 4.45 7.60 6.82
CA ASP A 45 5.53 8.06 7.71
C ASP A 45 6.82 7.27 7.46
N VAL A 46 6.68 5.96 7.25
CA VAL A 46 7.81 5.08 6.92
C VAL A 46 8.34 5.37 5.52
N ALA A 47 7.46 5.61 4.56
CA ALA A 47 7.82 5.96 3.19
C ALA A 47 8.63 7.25 3.11
N ASP A 48 8.31 8.27 3.92
CA ASP A 48 9.09 9.51 3.96
C ASP A 48 10.51 9.27 4.47
N GLN A 49 10.67 8.44 5.50
CA GLN A 49 11.99 8.05 6.00
C GLN A 49 12.78 7.22 4.97
N ALA A 50 12.12 6.28 4.31
CA ALA A 50 12.73 5.46 3.26
C ALA A 50 13.19 6.32 2.06
N LEU A 51 12.35 7.23 1.60
CA LEU A 51 12.68 8.16 0.51
C LEU A 51 13.81 9.12 0.89
N GLN A 52 13.86 9.57 2.14
CA GLN A 52 14.98 10.39 2.63
C GLN A 52 16.30 9.60 2.64
N ALA A 53 16.29 8.33 3.07
CA ALA A 53 17.47 7.45 3.02
C ALA A 53 17.91 7.20 1.57
N MET A 54 16.98 6.98 0.64
CA MET A 54 17.27 6.84 -0.79
C MET A 54 17.88 8.11 -1.37
N LYS A 55 17.33 9.28 -1.05
CA LYS A 55 17.85 10.58 -1.49
C LYS A 55 19.28 10.79 -0.99
N GLN A 56 19.52 10.59 0.30
CA GLN A 56 20.87 10.69 0.88
C GLN A 56 21.83 9.74 0.17
N ARG A 57 21.44 8.49 -0.06
CA ARG A 57 22.30 7.51 -0.74
C ARG A 57 22.62 7.91 -2.18
N ALA A 58 21.65 8.45 -2.91
CA ALA A 58 21.88 8.96 -4.27
C ALA A 58 22.84 10.17 -4.28
N GLU A 59 22.72 11.08 -3.30
CA GLU A 59 23.62 12.23 -3.13
C GLU A 59 25.06 11.77 -2.80
N GLU A 60 25.25 10.76 -1.94
CA GLU A 60 26.55 10.16 -1.64
C GLU A 60 27.20 9.52 -2.89
N LEU A 61 26.40 8.94 -3.76
CA LEU A 61 26.85 8.35 -5.02
C LEU A 61 26.99 9.39 -6.16
N HIS A 62 26.65 10.65 -5.90
CA HIS A 62 26.64 11.74 -6.88
C HIS A 62 25.76 11.46 -8.10
N ILE A 63 24.68 10.69 -7.93
CA ILE A 63 23.68 10.42 -8.97
C ILE A 63 22.40 11.21 -8.72
N LYS A 64 21.69 11.51 -9.81
CA LYS A 64 20.44 12.23 -9.79
C LYS A 64 19.37 11.34 -10.42
N GLY A 65 18.11 11.49 -10.00
CA GLY A 65 17.05 10.66 -10.53
C GLY A 65 15.78 10.70 -9.72
N VAL A 66 15.04 9.61 -9.75
CA VAL A 66 13.76 9.46 -9.05
C VAL A 66 13.76 8.19 -8.22
N ALA A 67 13.43 8.36 -6.94
CA ALA A 67 13.17 7.27 -6.01
C ALA A 67 11.66 7.04 -5.86
N VAL A 68 11.25 5.78 -5.85
CA VAL A 68 9.88 5.34 -5.62
C VAL A 68 9.89 4.27 -4.54
N VAL A 69 8.95 4.36 -3.60
CA VAL A 69 8.65 3.28 -2.66
C VAL A 69 7.17 2.94 -2.74
N ALA A 70 6.83 1.66 -2.58
CA ALA A 70 5.45 1.20 -2.59
C ALA A 70 5.22 0.08 -1.57
N TYR A 71 3.98 -0.01 -1.11
CA TYR A 71 3.47 -1.04 -0.23
C TYR A 71 2.14 -1.57 -0.76
N SER A 72 1.99 -2.88 -0.76
CA SER A 72 0.74 -3.58 -1.02
C SER A 72 0.47 -4.55 0.11
N GLU A 73 -0.73 -4.49 0.68
CA GLU A 73 -1.14 -5.45 1.71
C GLU A 73 -1.34 -6.85 1.12
N GLY A 74 -1.00 -7.88 1.91
CA GLY A 74 -1.17 -9.29 1.52
C GLY A 74 0.01 -9.87 0.74
N ASP A 75 -0.22 -11.04 0.15
CA ASP A 75 0.82 -11.87 -0.48
C ASP A 75 0.99 -11.62 -1.99
N THR A 76 0.08 -10.85 -2.59
CA THR A 76 0.09 -10.49 -4.01
C THR A 76 -0.26 -9.02 -4.17
N VAL A 77 0.26 -8.37 -5.21
CA VAL A 77 -0.04 -6.97 -5.46
C VAL A 77 -1.35 -6.86 -6.24
N GLN A 78 -2.44 -6.49 -5.55
CA GLN A 78 -3.74 -6.20 -6.15
C GLN A 78 -4.05 -4.69 -6.16
N ALA A 79 -3.51 -3.97 -5.18
CA ALA A 79 -3.51 -2.53 -5.07
C ALA A 79 -2.28 -2.11 -4.30
N TRP A 80 -1.75 -0.93 -4.56
CA TRP A 80 -0.64 -0.41 -3.77
C TRP A 80 -0.80 1.07 -3.41
N THR A 81 -0.14 1.47 -2.33
CA THR A 81 0.13 2.86 -2.02
C THR A 81 1.59 3.14 -2.32
N SER A 82 1.90 4.27 -2.99
CA SER A 82 3.28 4.62 -3.32
C SER A 82 3.57 6.09 -3.06
N LYS A 83 4.84 6.38 -2.77
CA LYS A 83 5.39 7.74 -2.69
C LYS A 83 6.67 7.81 -3.51
N MET A 84 7.04 9.02 -3.92
CA MET A 84 8.26 9.25 -4.69
C MET A 84 8.96 10.54 -4.25
N VAL A 85 10.24 10.62 -4.54
CA VAL A 85 11.02 11.85 -4.39
C VAL A 85 11.94 12.05 -5.60
N VAL A 86 12.09 13.29 -6.02
CA VAL A 86 13.05 13.69 -7.05
C VAL A 86 14.38 14.05 -6.40
N VAL A 87 15.45 13.46 -6.91
CA VAL A 87 16.83 13.78 -6.53
C VAL A 87 17.47 14.53 -7.70
N GLY A 88 17.46 15.83 -7.64
CA GLY A 88 18.03 16.70 -8.66
C GLY A 88 17.09 16.96 -9.85
N HIS A 89 16.69 15.94 -10.61
CA HIS A 89 15.80 16.13 -11.77
C HIS A 89 14.90 14.93 -12.03
N LEU A 90 13.73 15.23 -12.60
CA LEU A 90 12.70 14.25 -12.94
C LEU A 90 12.99 13.48 -14.22
N SER A 91 13.72 14.12 -15.15
CA SER A 91 14.05 13.57 -16.46
C SER A 91 15.55 13.62 -16.69
N GLY A 92 16.10 12.56 -17.25
CA GLY A 92 17.48 12.54 -17.73
C GLY A 92 17.65 13.51 -18.91
N PRO A 93 18.82 14.20 -19.04
CA PRO A 93 19.04 15.10 -20.15
C PRO A 93 19.16 14.33 -21.47
N PRO A 94 18.91 15.00 -22.61
CA PRO A 94 19.20 14.43 -23.93
C PRO A 94 20.65 13.96 -24.05
N SER A 95 20.83 12.84 -24.72
CA SER A 95 22.14 12.25 -24.99
C SER A 95 22.25 11.82 -26.46
N LYS A 96 23.43 11.38 -26.87
CA LYS A 96 23.63 10.86 -28.24
C LYS A 96 22.72 9.66 -28.55
N ASN A 97 22.46 8.81 -27.53
CA ASN A 97 21.67 7.60 -27.67
C ASN A 97 20.19 7.80 -27.33
N ASP A 98 19.85 8.93 -26.71
CA ASP A 98 18.50 9.31 -26.33
C ASP A 98 18.32 10.83 -26.54
N PRO A 99 18.07 11.26 -27.77
CA PRO A 99 18.01 12.68 -28.10
C PRO A 99 16.79 13.41 -27.48
N ASN A 100 15.79 12.68 -27.03
CA ASN A 100 14.62 13.26 -26.36
C ASN A 100 14.77 13.33 -24.83
N GLY A 101 15.84 12.72 -24.29
CA GLY A 101 16.00 12.53 -22.84
C GLY A 101 15.15 11.40 -22.30
N THR A 102 15.35 11.11 -21.03
CA THR A 102 14.80 9.91 -20.38
C THR A 102 13.77 10.29 -19.32
N ASN A 103 12.59 9.70 -19.33
CA ASN A 103 11.60 9.83 -18.27
C ASN A 103 11.99 8.93 -17.07
N LEU A 104 12.75 9.49 -16.12
CA LEU A 104 13.25 8.73 -14.97
C LEU A 104 12.14 8.28 -14.03
N LEU A 105 11.08 9.08 -13.87
CA LEU A 105 9.90 8.69 -13.11
C LEU A 105 9.22 7.47 -13.72
N GLY A 106 8.99 7.49 -15.03
CA GLY A 106 8.40 6.37 -15.75
C GLY A 106 9.24 5.10 -15.57
N ILE A 107 10.56 5.18 -15.71
CA ILE A 107 11.46 4.03 -15.53
C ILE A 107 11.44 3.51 -14.09
N ALA A 108 11.44 4.37 -13.09
CA ALA A 108 11.34 3.93 -11.69
C ALA A 108 10.03 3.16 -11.44
N TYR A 109 8.91 3.63 -12.00
CA TYR A 109 7.64 2.92 -11.90
C TYR A 109 7.58 1.64 -12.74
N THR A 110 8.24 1.56 -13.90
CA THR A 110 8.30 0.29 -14.65
C THR A 110 9.11 -0.77 -13.91
N LYS A 111 10.20 -0.40 -13.23
CA LYS A 111 10.91 -1.30 -12.32
C LYS A 111 10.00 -1.78 -11.19
N ALA A 112 9.23 -0.88 -10.58
CA ALA A 112 8.28 -1.23 -9.53
C ALA A 112 7.17 -2.17 -10.04
N SER A 113 6.65 -1.96 -11.25
CA SER A 113 5.61 -2.81 -11.84
C SER A 113 6.13 -4.22 -12.18
N GLU A 114 7.36 -4.34 -12.69
CA GLU A 114 8.01 -5.64 -12.91
C GLU A 114 8.12 -6.42 -11.59
N MET A 115 8.54 -5.75 -10.51
CA MET A 115 8.63 -6.36 -9.18
C MET A 115 7.27 -6.74 -8.60
N ALA A 116 6.24 -5.95 -8.84
CA ALA A 116 4.88 -6.24 -8.41
C ALA A 116 4.31 -7.51 -9.05
N ASP A 117 4.64 -7.76 -10.33
CA ASP A 117 4.22 -8.94 -11.09
C ASP A 117 5.05 -10.19 -10.75
N THR A 118 6.36 -10.02 -10.56
CA THR A 118 7.29 -11.14 -10.44
C THR A 118 7.62 -11.53 -9.00
N LEU A 119 7.45 -10.60 -8.05
CA LEU A 119 7.95 -10.67 -6.67
C LEU A 119 9.46 -10.96 -6.61
N LYS A 120 10.18 -10.49 -7.62
CA LYS A 120 11.66 -10.54 -7.73
C LYS A 120 12.17 -9.15 -8.03
N ASP A 121 13.43 -8.90 -7.67
CA ASP A 121 14.11 -7.64 -7.99
C ASP A 121 14.03 -7.35 -9.48
N SER A 122 13.90 -6.07 -9.85
CA SER A 122 13.82 -5.67 -11.25
C SER A 122 15.08 -6.09 -12.01
N GLY A 123 14.90 -6.52 -13.26
CA GLY A 123 16.00 -7.03 -14.09
C GLY A 123 16.57 -8.37 -13.61
N SER A 124 15.81 -9.13 -12.83
CA SER A 124 16.18 -10.50 -12.41
C SER A 124 16.07 -11.54 -13.53
N HIS A 125 15.46 -11.17 -14.66
CA HIS A 125 15.28 -12.01 -15.86
C HIS A 125 14.55 -13.34 -15.61
N VAL A 126 13.70 -13.43 -14.56
CA VAL A 126 12.86 -14.62 -14.32
C VAL A 126 11.84 -14.85 -15.44
N ARG A 127 11.57 -13.82 -16.22
CA ARG A 127 10.84 -13.83 -17.49
C ARG A 127 11.34 -12.70 -18.41
N PRO A 128 11.05 -12.74 -19.70
CA PRO A 128 11.28 -11.59 -20.58
C PRO A 128 10.48 -10.37 -20.13
N PRO A 129 11.00 -9.14 -20.35
CA PRO A 129 10.24 -7.91 -20.10
C PRO A 129 8.93 -7.89 -20.90
N LYS A 130 7.84 -7.48 -20.26
CA LYS A 130 6.56 -7.22 -20.94
C LYS A 130 6.56 -5.83 -21.61
N THR A 131 5.59 -5.58 -22.48
CA THR A 131 5.39 -4.23 -23.06
C THR A 131 5.25 -3.20 -21.93
N GLY A 132 6.07 -2.16 -21.97
CA GLY A 132 6.14 -1.12 -20.93
C GLY A 132 7.20 -1.37 -19.86
N GLU A 133 7.91 -2.48 -19.90
CA GLU A 133 9.04 -2.79 -19.02
C GLU A 133 10.36 -2.73 -19.79
N TYR A 134 11.43 -2.35 -19.10
CA TYR A 134 12.77 -2.32 -19.67
C TYR A 134 13.62 -3.55 -19.28
N GLY A 135 13.23 -4.28 -18.22
CA GLY A 135 14.03 -5.37 -17.66
C GLY A 135 15.37 -4.88 -17.06
N TRP A 136 15.41 -3.65 -16.60
CA TRP A 136 16.63 -3.04 -16.03
C TRP A 136 16.68 -3.23 -14.52
N GLN A 137 17.88 -3.52 -14.03
CA GLN A 137 18.14 -3.56 -12.59
C GLN A 137 17.99 -2.17 -11.95
N GLY A 138 17.83 -2.14 -10.63
CA GLY A 138 17.78 -0.92 -9.86
C GLY A 138 16.53 -0.79 -8.98
N GLY A 139 15.71 -1.83 -8.91
CA GLY A 139 14.63 -1.97 -7.94
C GLY A 139 14.79 -3.24 -7.12
N VAL A 140 14.31 -3.22 -5.88
CA VAL A 140 14.31 -4.32 -4.92
C VAL A 140 12.94 -4.51 -4.30
N VAL A 141 12.59 -5.77 -4.03
CA VAL A 141 11.30 -6.16 -3.44
C VAL A 141 11.51 -7.15 -2.31
N THR A 142 10.69 -7.07 -1.28
CA THR A 142 10.65 -8.07 -0.22
C THR A 142 9.25 -8.23 0.34
N LYS A 143 9.01 -9.34 1.04
CA LYS A 143 7.83 -9.51 1.87
C LYS A 143 8.10 -8.90 3.24
N GLY A 144 7.26 -7.96 3.65
CA GLY A 144 7.22 -7.42 5.01
C GLY A 144 6.31 -8.24 5.92
N LYS A 145 5.97 -7.70 7.09
CA LYS A 145 5.10 -8.39 8.07
C LYS A 145 3.66 -8.55 7.56
N THR A 146 3.16 -7.57 6.82
CA THR A 146 1.74 -7.49 6.43
C THR A 146 1.54 -7.43 4.91
N GLY A 147 2.62 -7.38 4.13
CA GLY A 147 2.49 -7.22 2.68
C GLY A 147 3.81 -7.15 1.93
N ILE A 148 3.74 -6.67 0.70
CA ILE A 148 4.86 -6.56 -0.24
C ILE A 148 5.43 -5.14 -0.18
N LEU A 149 6.74 -5.04 -0.03
CA LEU A 149 7.50 -3.80 0.05
C LEU A 149 8.37 -3.67 -1.19
N ILE A 150 8.28 -2.54 -1.87
CA ILE A 150 9.01 -2.24 -3.10
C ILE A 150 9.78 -0.94 -2.94
N ALA A 151 11.03 -0.91 -3.40
CA ALA A 151 11.80 0.31 -3.58
C ALA A 151 12.50 0.28 -4.94
N ALA A 152 12.41 1.36 -5.70
CA ALA A 152 13.00 1.50 -7.01
C ALA A 152 13.65 2.87 -7.20
N PHE A 153 14.80 2.90 -7.86
CA PHE A 153 15.46 4.13 -8.27
C PHE A 153 15.79 4.09 -9.76
N SER A 154 15.78 5.25 -10.38
CA SER A 154 16.20 5.42 -11.77
C SER A 154 16.92 6.74 -11.95
N GLY A 155 18.11 6.69 -12.53
CA GLY A 155 18.88 7.90 -12.85
C GLY A 155 20.38 7.72 -12.90
N GLY A 156 20.90 6.64 -12.35
CA GLY A 156 22.32 6.28 -12.40
C GLY A 156 22.59 4.99 -13.19
N PRO A 157 23.83 4.49 -13.11
CA PRO A 157 24.13 3.12 -13.49
C PRO A 157 23.30 2.13 -12.66
N SER A 158 22.92 0.99 -13.25
CA SER A 158 22.03 0.01 -12.61
C SER A 158 22.51 -0.45 -11.22
N GLU A 159 23.82 -0.60 -11.04
CA GLU A 159 24.41 -0.97 -9.74
C GLU A 159 24.23 0.10 -8.67
N ASP A 160 24.29 1.37 -9.04
CA ASP A 160 24.08 2.49 -8.12
C ASP A 160 22.60 2.70 -7.84
N ASP A 161 21.72 2.57 -8.85
CA ASP A 161 20.28 2.53 -8.66
C ASP A 161 19.89 1.45 -7.64
N LEU A 162 20.50 0.27 -7.73
CA LEU A 162 20.28 -0.84 -6.80
C LEU A 162 20.71 -0.51 -5.36
N LYS A 163 21.87 0.17 -5.19
CA LYS A 163 22.34 0.61 -3.85
C LYS A 163 21.38 1.60 -3.21
N VAL A 164 20.84 2.53 -4.02
CA VAL A 164 19.84 3.50 -3.56
C VAL A 164 18.56 2.80 -3.13
N SER A 165 18.06 1.89 -3.96
CA SER A 165 16.82 1.16 -3.67
C SER A 165 16.95 0.29 -2.41
N LYS A 166 18.10 -0.36 -2.19
CA LYS A 166 18.35 -1.13 -0.97
C LYS A 166 18.32 -0.27 0.29
N ALA A 167 18.81 0.99 0.24
CA ALA A 167 18.74 1.90 1.38
C ALA A 167 17.29 2.19 1.79
N GLY A 168 16.39 2.42 0.83
CA GLY A 168 14.97 2.62 1.11
C GLY A 168 14.28 1.34 1.61
N LEU A 169 14.56 0.20 0.95
CA LEU A 169 13.93 -1.07 1.34
C LEU A 169 14.30 -1.48 2.76
N ALA A 170 15.52 -1.21 3.22
CA ALA A 170 15.96 -1.50 4.58
C ALA A 170 15.11 -0.76 5.63
N ILE A 171 14.72 0.48 5.37
CA ILE A 171 13.85 1.27 6.26
C ILE A 171 12.43 0.68 6.25
N LEU A 172 11.87 0.38 5.07
CA LEU A 172 10.53 -0.21 4.95
C LEU A 172 10.45 -1.54 5.70
N ALA A 173 11.38 -2.45 5.44
CA ALA A 173 11.39 -3.80 6.02
C ALA A 173 11.64 -3.83 7.53
N GLY A 174 12.28 -2.80 8.07
CA GLY A 174 12.50 -2.66 9.51
C GLY A 174 11.24 -2.25 10.29
N GLN A 175 10.26 -1.65 9.62
CA GLN A 175 9.09 -1.06 10.27
C GLN A 175 7.75 -1.68 9.83
N LEU A 176 7.63 -2.19 8.61
CA LEU A 176 6.44 -2.78 8.01
C LEU A 176 6.60 -4.29 7.81
#